data_f395350670f6931f9f2b4e706882e62d
#
_entry.id   f395350670f6931f9f2b4e706882e62d
#
_cell.length_a   1.000
_cell.length_b   1.000
_cell.length_c   1.000
_cell.angle_alpha   90.00
_cell.angle_beta   90.00
_cell.angle_gamma   90.00
#
_symmetry.space_group_name_H-M   'P 1'
#
loop_
_entity.id
_entity.type
_entity.pdbx_description
1 polymer ?
#
loop_
_entity_poly.entity_id
_entity_poly.type
_entity_poly.pdbx_seq_one_letter_code
_entity_poly.pdbx_strand_id
1 'polypeptide(L)'
;MISYSDLTKLFSFNLEGKHCIEIAFSVKGYPKYQSCWMGKMPDEACKEKDLYWYGLVSDGSEAYDYDSFTDFSCAPIFDGKSLKELWSDIQILHIDGCDPEDRIRAYI
;
A
#
# COMPACT_ATOMS: atom_id res chain seq x y z
N MET A 1 0.70 -12.09 11.41
CA MET A 1 1.49 -11.26 10.48
C MET A 1 0.88 -11.29 9.08
N ILE A 2 0.78 -10.15 8.44
CA ILE A 2 0.19 -10.06 7.11
C ILE A 2 1.23 -10.47 6.06
N SER A 3 0.91 -11.50 5.27
CA SER A 3 1.80 -11.99 4.22
C SER A 3 1.67 -11.15 2.94
N TYR A 4 2.64 -11.29 2.04
CA TYR A 4 2.54 -10.65 0.71
C TYR A 4 1.31 -11.17 -0.06
N SER A 5 0.96 -12.44 0.13
CA SER A 5 -0.25 -13.02 -0.45
C SER A 5 -1.51 -12.34 0.08
N ASP A 6 -1.55 -12.03 1.38
CA ASP A 6 -2.67 -11.29 1.98
C ASP A 6 -2.78 -9.89 1.40
N LEU A 7 -1.65 -9.20 1.21
CA LEU A 7 -1.62 -7.88 0.56
C LEU A 7 -2.18 -7.96 -0.86
N THR A 8 -1.77 -8.97 -1.62
CA THR A 8 -2.24 -9.18 -2.99
C THR A 8 -3.76 -9.36 -3.02
N LYS A 9 -4.30 -10.17 -2.10
CA LYS A 9 -5.75 -10.37 -1.98
C LYS A 9 -6.47 -9.08 -1.60
N LEU A 10 -5.95 -8.35 -0.63
CA LEU A 10 -6.53 -7.08 -0.19
C LEU A 10 -6.60 -6.07 -1.35
N PHE A 11 -5.52 -5.95 -2.12
CA PHE A 11 -5.47 -5.01 -3.23
C PHE A 11 -6.17 -5.50 -4.51
N SER A 12 -6.60 -6.76 -4.55
CA SER A 12 -7.46 -7.25 -5.62
C SER A 12 -8.94 -6.97 -5.38
N PHE A 13 -9.29 -6.55 -4.16
CA PHE A 13 -10.67 -6.24 -3.79
C PHE A 13 -11.18 -5.05 -4.62
N ASN A 14 -12.32 -5.24 -5.29
CA ASN A 14 -12.90 -4.18 -6.11
C ASN A 14 -13.62 -3.14 -5.25
N LEU A 15 -13.12 -1.90 -5.25
CA LEU A 15 -13.68 -0.82 -4.45
C LEU A 15 -15.01 -0.29 -5.02
N GLU A 16 -15.27 -0.48 -6.30
CA GLU A 16 -16.47 -0.01 -7.00
C GLU A 16 -16.72 1.51 -6.83
N GLY A 17 -15.64 2.27 -6.63
CA GLY A 17 -15.72 3.72 -6.45
C GLY A 17 -16.27 4.16 -5.11
N LYS A 18 -16.41 3.26 -4.13
CA LYS A 18 -17.11 3.57 -2.87
C LYS A 18 -16.20 4.02 -1.73
N HIS A 19 -14.99 3.49 -1.66
CA HIS A 19 -14.07 3.82 -0.56
C HIS A 19 -12.62 3.58 -0.98
N CYS A 20 -11.69 3.98 -0.11
CA CYS A 20 -10.27 3.80 -0.30
C CYS A 20 -9.74 2.76 0.68
N ILE A 21 -8.62 2.12 0.33
CA ILE A 21 -7.83 1.32 1.27
C ILE A 21 -6.59 2.16 1.60
N GLU A 22 -6.33 2.35 2.89
CA GLU A 22 -5.19 3.13 3.38
C GLU A 22 -4.40 2.31 4.38
N ILE A 23 -3.10 2.13 4.13
CA ILE A 23 -2.23 1.32 4.96
C ILE A 23 -1.06 2.17 5.44
N ALA A 24 -0.93 2.30 6.75
CA ALA A 24 0.26 2.90 7.37
C ALA A 24 1.29 1.81 7.63
N PHE A 25 2.54 2.06 7.26
CA PHE A 25 3.60 1.07 7.43
C PHE A 25 4.96 1.71 7.67
N SER A 26 5.89 0.89 8.12
CA SER A 26 7.31 1.26 8.23
C SER A 26 8.16 0.19 7.60
N VAL A 27 9.42 0.53 7.26
CA VAL A 27 10.39 -0.40 6.68
C VAL A 27 11.54 -0.58 7.67
N LYS A 28 11.69 -1.78 8.19
CA LYS A 28 12.74 -2.11 9.15
C LYS A 28 14.12 -1.90 8.53
N GLY A 29 14.99 -1.20 9.25
CA GLY A 29 16.35 -0.93 8.78
C GLY A 29 16.49 0.29 7.88
N TYR A 30 15.40 1.01 7.61
CA TYR A 30 15.41 2.22 6.78
C TYR A 30 14.87 3.41 7.60
N PRO A 31 15.75 4.19 8.24
CA PRO A 31 15.31 5.32 9.08
C PRO A 31 14.42 6.33 8.34
N LYS A 32 14.60 6.48 7.04
CA LYS A 32 13.80 7.37 6.18
C LYS A 32 12.36 6.90 6.03
N TYR A 33 12.13 5.59 6.07
CA TYR A 33 10.83 4.99 5.77
C TYR A 33 10.16 4.43 7.02
N GLN A 34 9.97 5.29 8.04
CA GLN A 34 9.34 4.90 9.29
C GLN A 34 7.87 5.33 9.41
N SER A 35 7.44 6.26 8.58
CA SER A 35 6.06 6.77 8.57
C SER A 35 5.55 6.82 7.14
N CYS A 36 5.36 5.64 6.57
CA CYS A 36 4.95 5.50 5.17
C CYS A 36 3.46 5.17 5.08
N TRP A 37 2.91 5.50 3.93
CA TRP A 37 1.54 5.16 3.56
C TRP A 37 1.51 4.50 2.20
N MET A 38 0.61 3.56 2.03
CA MET A 38 0.27 3.00 0.72
C MET A 38 -1.23 2.72 0.68
N GLY A 39 -1.77 2.63 -0.50
CA GLY A 39 -3.17 2.35 -0.61
C GLY A 39 -3.66 2.17 -2.02
N LYS A 40 -4.99 2.08 -2.11
CA LYS A 40 -5.73 1.91 -3.34
C LYS A 40 -6.93 2.84 -3.27
N MET A 41 -7.18 3.57 -4.36
CA MET A 41 -8.29 4.49 -4.44
C MET A 41 -8.91 4.45 -5.83
N PRO A 42 -10.21 4.78 -5.98
CA PRO A 42 -10.81 4.90 -7.30
C PRO A 42 -10.13 6.01 -8.10
N ASP A 43 -9.95 5.78 -9.40
CA ASP A 43 -9.43 6.79 -10.31
C ASP A 43 -10.55 7.79 -10.62
N GLU A 44 -10.33 9.08 -10.34
CA GLU A 44 -11.31 10.13 -10.60
C GLU A 44 -11.61 10.31 -12.10
N ALA A 45 -10.60 10.07 -12.94
CA ALA A 45 -10.74 10.18 -14.39
C ALA A 45 -11.45 8.98 -15.02
N CYS A 46 -11.36 7.82 -14.38
CA CYS A 46 -11.99 6.58 -14.86
C CYS A 46 -12.46 5.74 -13.67
N LYS A 47 -13.72 5.86 -13.31
CA LYS A 47 -14.30 5.22 -12.12
C LYS A 47 -14.28 3.70 -12.15
N GLU A 48 -14.03 3.10 -13.31
CA GLU A 48 -13.91 1.65 -13.46
C GLU A 48 -12.52 1.13 -13.09
N LYS A 49 -11.56 2.05 -12.88
CA LYS A 49 -10.19 1.71 -12.51
C LYS A 49 -9.89 2.15 -11.09
N ASP A 50 -8.93 1.48 -10.48
CA ASP A 50 -8.35 1.88 -9.21
C ASP A 50 -6.91 2.33 -9.42
N LEU A 51 -6.47 3.31 -8.64
CA LEU A 51 -5.08 3.73 -8.57
C LEU A 51 -4.44 3.15 -7.33
N TYR A 52 -3.19 2.73 -7.46
CA TYR A 52 -2.35 2.24 -6.37
C TYR A 52 -1.34 3.33 -6.06
N TRP A 53 -1.16 3.69 -4.79
CA TRP A 53 -0.35 4.85 -4.44
C TRP A 53 0.55 4.61 -3.24
N TYR A 54 1.63 5.41 -3.18
CA TYR A 54 2.53 5.49 -2.03
C TYR A 54 2.70 6.93 -1.58
N GLY A 55 2.84 7.12 -0.27
CA GLY A 55 3.40 8.33 0.33
C GLY A 55 4.49 7.89 1.29
N LEU A 56 5.76 7.97 0.88
CA LEU A 56 6.86 7.38 1.62
C LEU A 56 7.45 8.28 2.70
N VAL A 57 7.31 9.59 2.53
CA VAL A 57 7.81 10.56 3.51
C VAL A 57 6.71 11.58 3.84
N SER A 58 6.74 12.12 5.05
CA SER A 58 5.67 12.97 5.57
C SER A 58 5.53 14.32 4.86
N ASP A 59 6.60 14.81 4.20
CA ASP A 59 6.56 16.08 3.48
C ASP A 59 5.95 15.96 2.07
N GLY A 60 5.58 14.75 1.63
CA GLY A 60 4.98 14.51 0.33
C GLY A 60 5.96 14.47 -0.84
N SER A 61 7.28 14.60 -0.60
CA SER A 61 8.27 14.63 -1.67
C SER A 61 8.48 13.28 -2.38
N GLU A 62 8.04 12.17 -1.76
CA GLU A 62 8.10 10.84 -2.34
C GLU A 62 6.70 10.24 -2.39
N ALA A 63 5.87 10.79 -3.27
CA ALA A 63 4.52 10.30 -3.55
C ALA A 63 4.47 9.75 -4.98
N TYR A 64 3.89 8.57 -5.15
CA TYR A 64 3.87 7.85 -6.43
C TYR A 64 2.52 7.19 -6.65
N ASP A 65 2.05 7.21 -7.91
CA ASP A 65 0.79 6.59 -8.32
C ASP A 65 1.05 5.57 -9.44
N TYR A 66 0.31 4.47 -9.43
CA TYR A 66 0.43 3.39 -10.41
C TYR A 66 -0.93 2.90 -10.84
N ASP A 67 -1.04 2.44 -12.11
CA ASP A 67 -2.28 1.95 -12.68
C ASP A 67 -2.53 0.45 -12.42
N SER A 68 -1.52 -0.28 -11.98
CA SER A 68 -1.64 -1.71 -11.71
C SER A 68 -0.92 -2.10 -10.43
N PHE A 69 -1.36 -3.20 -9.82
CA PHE A 69 -0.69 -3.74 -8.64
C PHE A 69 0.74 -4.20 -8.96
N THR A 70 0.95 -4.77 -10.15
CA THR A 70 2.28 -5.22 -10.58
C THR A 70 3.26 -4.05 -10.64
N ASP A 71 2.88 -2.95 -11.30
CA ASP A 71 3.74 -1.75 -11.36
C ASP A 71 3.97 -1.17 -9.97
N PHE A 72 2.93 -1.12 -9.15
CA PHE A 72 3.00 -0.64 -7.78
C PHE A 72 3.97 -1.48 -6.93
N SER A 73 3.81 -2.80 -6.92
CA SER A 73 4.59 -3.69 -6.04
C SER A 73 6.03 -3.88 -6.50
N CYS A 74 6.31 -3.70 -7.79
CA CYS A 74 7.63 -3.88 -8.38
C CYS A 74 8.41 -2.57 -8.60
N ALA A 75 7.83 -1.41 -8.30
CA ALA A 75 8.49 -0.12 -8.47
C ALA A 75 9.70 0.02 -7.55
N PRO A 76 10.89 0.38 -8.06
CA PRO A 76 12.13 0.44 -7.26
C PRO A 76 12.27 1.76 -6.50
N ILE A 77 11.28 2.10 -5.67
CA ILE A 77 11.17 3.40 -4.99
C ILE A 77 11.76 3.42 -3.58
N PHE A 78 12.13 2.26 -3.03
CA PHE A 78 12.72 2.16 -1.69
C PHE A 78 14.25 2.03 -1.83
N ASP A 79 14.92 3.14 -2.19
CA ASP A 79 16.36 3.16 -2.45
C ASP A 79 16.79 2.10 -3.49
N GLY A 80 16.03 2.01 -4.58
CA GLY A 80 16.27 1.08 -5.68
C GLY A 80 15.66 -0.29 -5.50
N LYS A 81 14.92 -0.52 -4.42
CA LYS A 81 14.24 -1.80 -4.15
C LYS A 81 12.72 -1.62 -4.19
N SER A 82 12.02 -2.72 -4.47
CA SER A 82 10.56 -2.72 -4.55
C SER A 82 9.93 -3.16 -3.23
N LEU A 83 8.63 -2.86 -3.08
CA LEU A 83 7.83 -3.35 -1.96
C LEU A 83 7.89 -4.88 -1.86
N LYS A 84 7.77 -5.56 -3.01
CA LYS A 84 7.81 -7.02 -3.07
C LYS A 84 9.14 -7.57 -2.54
N GLU A 85 10.27 -6.95 -2.93
CA GLU A 85 11.60 -7.35 -2.46
C GLU A 85 11.78 -7.14 -0.96
N LEU A 86 11.21 -6.05 -0.42
CA LEU A 86 11.38 -5.67 0.98
C LEU A 86 10.29 -6.21 1.91
N TRP A 87 9.37 -7.05 1.41
CA TRP A 87 8.19 -7.43 2.19
C TRP A 87 8.52 -7.98 3.57
N SER A 88 9.59 -8.75 3.73
CA SER A 88 10.00 -9.29 5.04
C SER A 88 10.40 -8.21 6.05
N ASP A 89 10.73 -7.00 5.58
CA ASP A 89 11.10 -5.85 6.42
C ASP A 89 9.96 -4.84 6.56
N ILE A 90 8.83 -5.07 5.91
CA ILE A 90 7.65 -4.20 6.00
C ILE A 90 6.87 -4.53 7.27
N GLN A 91 6.62 -3.50 8.08
CA GLN A 91 5.75 -3.60 9.26
C GLN A 91 4.47 -2.82 8.99
N ILE A 92 3.35 -3.52 8.90
CA ILE A 92 2.04 -2.88 8.75
C ILE A 92 1.59 -2.36 10.11
N LEU A 93 1.37 -1.06 10.20
CA LEU A 93 0.99 -0.40 11.45
C LEU A 93 -0.52 -0.32 11.62
N HIS A 94 -1.22 0.11 10.56
CA HIS A 94 -2.69 0.21 10.54
C HIS A 94 -3.22 -0.02 9.13
N ILE A 95 -4.43 -0.55 9.04
CA ILE A 95 -5.21 -0.61 7.80
C ILE A 95 -6.51 0.13 8.05
N ASP A 96 -6.77 1.20 7.29
CA ASP A 96 -7.94 2.07 7.43
C ASP A 96 -8.09 2.61 8.88
N GLY A 97 -6.97 2.86 9.55
CA GLY A 97 -6.94 3.31 10.94
C GLY A 97 -7.24 2.23 11.98
N CYS A 98 -7.40 0.98 11.56
CA CYS A 98 -7.73 -0.16 12.43
C CYS A 98 -6.54 -1.08 12.63
N ASP A 99 -6.64 -1.99 13.60
CA ASP A 99 -5.66 -3.06 13.77
C ASP A 99 -5.54 -3.86 12.47
N PRO A 100 -4.30 -4.10 11.96
CA PRO A 100 -4.13 -4.76 10.66
C PRO A 100 -4.76 -6.16 10.58
N GLU A 101 -4.56 -6.98 11.60
CA GLU A 101 -5.08 -8.35 11.60
C GLU A 101 -6.61 -8.38 11.62
N ASP A 102 -7.22 -7.47 12.37
CA ASP A 102 -8.68 -7.38 12.45
C ASP A 102 -9.26 -6.83 11.15
N ARG A 103 -8.63 -5.80 10.61
CA ARG A 103 -9.17 -5.13 9.41
C ARG A 103 -9.05 -5.99 8.16
N ILE A 104 -7.94 -6.73 8.02
CA ILE A 104 -7.75 -7.56 6.84
C ILE A 104 -8.79 -8.68 6.76
N ARG A 105 -9.28 -9.19 7.90
CA ARG A 105 -10.35 -10.19 7.93
C ARG A 105 -11.65 -9.68 7.37
N ALA A 106 -11.88 -8.38 7.39
CA ALA A 106 -13.10 -7.78 6.82
C ALA A 106 -13.07 -7.79 5.29
N TYR A 107 -11.89 -7.89 4.68
CA TYR A 107 -11.72 -7.91 3.21
C TYR A 107 -11.55 -9.32 2.67
N ILE A 108 -10.89 -10.18 3.41
CA ILE A 108 -10.59 -11.55 2.97
C ILE A 108 -10.97 -12.58 4.05
#